data_15de473cc117d9b42e85a9f1fc58103e
#
_entry.id   15de473cc117d9b42e85a9f1fc58103e
#
_cell.length_a   1.000
_cell.length_b   1.000
_cell.length_c   1.000
_cell.angle_alpha   90.00
_cell.angle_beta   90.00
_cell.angle_gamma   90.00
#
_symmetry.space_group_name_H-M   'P 1'
#
loop_
_entity.id
_entity.type
_entity.pdbx_description
1 polymer ?
#
loop_
_entity_poly.entity_id
_entity_poly.type
_entity_poly.pdbx_seq_one_letter_code
_entity_poly.pdbx_strand_id
1 'polypeptide(L)'
;QVYDFYNAKQHTEPAIIRARKVSLFYPNTQQINSNSIPLNDNSVDNIFLLSAIHEIRKQDEKVQFLKECRRVCKPNGNVIMVEHLRDFPNFVAFTIGFTHFFSKATWKKAFEDAKAKIPSKQ
;
A
#
# COMPACT_ATOMS: atom_id res chain seq x y z
N GLN A 1 -2.75 -4.79 -14.42
CA GLN A 1 -3.11 -3.39 -14.14
C GLN A 1 -2.19 -2.83 -13.06
N VAL A 2 -1.84 -1.57 -13.19
CA VAL A 2 -0.97 -0.85 -12.24
C VAL A 2 -1.74 0.34 -11.68
N TYR A 3 -1.73 0.46 -10.35
CA TYR A 3 -2.36 1.55 -9.63
C TYR A 3 -1.35 2.29 -8.77
N ASP A 4 -1.59 3.56 -8.53
CA ASP A 4 -0.71 4.42 -7.76
C ASP A 4 -1.55 5.36 -6.86
N PHE A 5 -1.08 5.63 -5.66
CA PHE A 5 -1.66 6.63 -4.76
C PHE A 5 -1.15 8.06 -5.02
N TYR A 6 -0.20 8.23 -5.94
CA TYR A 6 0.37 9.54 -6.21
C TYR A 6 -0.70 10.55 -6.62
N ASN A 7 -0.69 11.69 -5.95
CA ASN A 7 -1.54 12.82 -6.26
C ASN A 7 -0.68 14.09 -6.32
N ALA A 8 -0.57 14.70 -7.48
CA ALA A 8 0.25 15.90 -7.71
C ALA A 8 -0.15 17.09 -6.84
N LYS A 9 -1.41 17.16 -6.39
CA LYS A 9 -1.91 18.23 -5.51
C LYS A 9 -1.54 17.99 -4.03
N GLN A 10 -1.29 16.76 -3.64
CA GLN A 10 -0.98 16.37 -2.25
C GLN A 10 0.50 16.06 -2.06
N HIS A 11 1.14 15.43 -3.04
CA HIS A 11 2.55 15.03 -2.98
C HIS A 11 3.41 16.09 -3.69
N THR A 12 3.68 17.17 -2.97
CA THR A 12 4.35 18.36 -3.52
C THR A 12 5.83 18.48 -3.14
N GLU A 13 6.40 17.50 -2.43
CA GLU A 13 7.81 17.52 -2.06
C GLU A 13 8.71 17.58 -3.30
N PRO A 14 9.73 18.46 -3.33
CA PRO A 14 10.61 18.62 -4.49
C PRO A 14 11.31 17.33 -4.94
N ALA A 15 11.63 16.45 -3.98
CA ALA A 15 12.24 15.15 -4.28
C ALA A 15 11.30 14.24 -5.07
N ILE A 16 10.01 14.19 -4.70
CA ILE A 16 9.00 13.41 -5.41
C ILE A 16 8.77 13.96 -6.81
N ILE A 17 8.67 15.29 -6.94
CA ILE A 17 8.49 15.95 -8.24
C ILE A 17 9.65 15.62 -9.17
N ARG A 18 10.89 15.70 -8.67
CA ARG A 18 12.10 15.34 -9.46
C ARG A 18 12.11 13.87 -9.85
N ALA A 19 11.79 12.98 -8.91
CA ALA A 19 11.75 11.55 -9.18
C ALA A 19 10.73 11.21 -10.27
N ARG A 20 9.56 11.83 -10.23
CA ARG A 20 8.50 11.65 -11.22
C ARG A 20 8.91 12.10 -12.63
N LYS A 21 9.77 13.10 -12.74
CA LYS A 21 10.26 13.58 -14.04
C LYS A 21 11.22 12.61 -14.73
N VAL A 22 11.98 11.83 -13.98
CA VAL A 22 13.02 10.94 -14.50
C VAL A 22 12.67 9.47 -14.46
N SER A 23 11.67 9.09 -13.70
CA SER A 23 11.24 7.69 -13.60
C SER A 23 10.46 7.25 -14.83
N LEU A 24 10.68 6.00 -15.24
CA LEU A 24 9.81 5.35 -16.22
C LEU A 24 8.49 4.96 -15.56
N PHE A 25 7.39 5.27 -16.22
CA PHE A 25 6.07 4.90 -15.76
C PHE A 25 5.52 3.77 -16.62
N TYR A 26 4.81 2.86 -15.99
CA TYR A 26 4.04 1.89 -16.73
C TYR A 26 2.89 2.61 -17.46
N PRO A 27 2.70 2.35 -18.76
CA PRO A 27 1.54 2.87 -19.47
C PRO A 27 0.24 2.44 -18.77
N ASN A 28 -0.75 3.31 -18.76
CA ASN A 28 -2.06 3.04 -18.17
C ASN A 28 -2.05 2.88 -16.64
N THR A 29 -1.04 3.40 -15.95
CA THR A 29 -1.09 3.52 -14.48
C THR A 29 -2.24 4.44 -14.09
N GLN A 30 -3.13 3.96 -13.21
CA GLN A 30 -4.30 4.70 -12.75
C GLN A 30 -4.09 5.19 -11.33
N GLN A 31 -4.48 6.43 -11.06
CA GLN A 31 -4.56 6.94 -9.70
C GLN A 31 -5.77 6.36 -8.99
N ILE A 32 -5.58 5.88 -7.75
CA ILE A 32 -6.67 5.38 -6.91
C ILE A 32 -6.62 6.00 -5.52
N ASN A 33 -7.74 5.94 -4.83
CA ASN A 33 -7.84 6.25 -3.41
C ASN A 33 -7.69 4.97 -2.57
N SER A 34 -7.20 5.13 -1.35
CA SER A 34 -6.98 4.02 -0.42
C SER A 34 -8.28 3.31 0.01
N ASN A 35 -9.41 3.96 -0.12
CA ASN A 35 -10.70 3.44 0.31
C ASN A 35 -11.53 2.78 -0.79
N SER A 36 -11.06 2.81 -2.04
CA SER A 36 -11.80 2.24 -3.17
C SER A 36 -10.87 1.78 -4.27
N ILE A 37 -10.85 0.49 -4.52
CA ILE A 37 -10.17 -0.11 -5.66
C ILE A 37 -11.22 -0.34 -6.76
N PRO A 38 -11.04 0.23 -7.96
CA PRO A 38 -12.03 0.18 -9.02
C PRO A 38 -12.08 -1.18 -9.74
N LEU A 39 -12.27 -2.23 -8.98
CA LEU A 39 -12.37 -3.61 -9.46
C LEU A 39 -13.53 -4.31 -8.77
N ASN A 40 -14.10 -5.30 -9.44
CA ASN A 40 -15.18 -6.10 -8.90
C ASN A 40 -14.72 -6.99 -7.75
N ASP A 41 -15.65 -7.42 -6.92
CA ASP A 41 -15.39 -8.40 -5.86
C ASP A 41 -14.85 -9.70 -6.48
N ASN A 42 -13.88 -10.32 -5.82
CA ASN A 42 -13.35 -11.64 -6.20
C ASN A 42 -12.89 -11.70 -7.68
N SER A 43 -12.30 -10.63 -8.19
CA SER A 43 -11.91 -10.53 -9.60
C SER A 43 -10.42 -10.71 -9.86
N VAL A 44 -9.59 -10.69 -8.81
CA VAL A 44 -8.13 -10.67 -8.93
C VAL A 44 -7.51 -11.89 -8.26
N ASP A 45 -6.57 -12.53 -8.94
CA ASP A 45 -5.86 -13.70 -8.41
C ASP A 45 -4.77 -13.31 -7.40
N ASN A 46 -3.98 -12.28 -7.72
CA ASN A 46 -2.91 -11.82 -6.85
C ASN A 46 -2.83 -10.29 -6.85
N ILE A 47 -2.51 -9.74 -5.70
CA ILE A 47 -2.27 -8.31 -5.51
C ILE A 47 -0.84 -8.14 -5.00
N PHE A 48 -0.06 -7.28 -5.66
CA PHE A 48 1.28 -6.93 -5.25
C PHE A 48 1.29 -5.48 -4.75
N LEU A 49 1.68 -5.28 -3.50
CA LEU A 49 1.83 -3.98 -2.86
C LEU A 49 3.32 -3.68 -2.75
N LEU A 50 3.83 -2.85 -3.67
CA LEU A 50 5.27 -2.63 -3.83
C LEU A 50 5.64 -1.23 -3.32
N SER A 51 6.10 -1.13 -2.09
CA SER A 51 6.63 0.10 -1.44
C SER A 51 5.73 1.33 -1.61
N ALA A 52 4.42 1.13 -1.63
CA ALA A 52 3.45 2.21 -1.85
C ALA A 52 2.53 2.43 -0.65
N ILE A 53 2.21 1.38 0.07
CA ILE A 53 1.20 1.40 1.14
C ILE A 53 1.68 2.19 2.37
N HIS A 54 2.98 2.42 2.56
CA HIS A 54 3.50 3.26 3.65
C HIS A 54 3.06 4.73 3.54
N GLU A 55 2.60 5.18 2.37
CA GLU A 55 2.01 6.51 2.21
C GLU A 55 0.66 6.64 2.93
N ILE A 56 -0.01 5.54 3.23
CA ILE A 56 -1.23 5.56 4.05
C ILE A 56 -0.84 5.66 5.51
N ARG A 57 -0.89 6.87 6.07
CA ARG A 57 -0.38 7.15 7.42
C ARG A 57 -1.36 6.80 8.55
N LYS A 58 -2.65 6.92 8.31
CA LYS A 58 -3.69 6.66 9.30
C LYS A 58 -4.01 5.17 9.41
N GLN A 59 -4.17 4.68 10.62
CA GLN A 59 -4.45 3.26 10.89
C GLN A 59 -5.78 2.81 10.29
N ASP A 60 -6.82 3.60 10.42
CA ASP A 60 -8.15 3.30 9.87
C ASP A 60 -8.14 3.24 8.33
N GLU A 61 -7.36 4.10 7.68
CA GLU A 61 -7.17 4.05 6.23
C GLU A 61 -6.41 2.80 5.79
N LYS A 62 -5.38 2.38 6.54
CA LYS A 62 -4.68 1.11 6.28
C LYS A 62 -5.64 -0.08 6.35
N VAL A 63 -6.44 -0.12 7.40
CA VAL A 63 -7.44 -1.18 7.59
C VAL A 63 -8.43 -1.18 6.43
N GLN A 64 -8.94 -0.02 6.05
CA GLN A 64 -9.89 0.10 4.94
C GLN A 64 -9.27 -0.33 3.60
N PHE A 65 -8.03 0.04 3.35
CA PHE A 65 -7.33 -0.37 2.13
C PHE A 65 -7.10 -1.89 2.08
N LEU A 66 -6.71 -2.50 3.19
CA LEU A 66 -6.55 -3.95 3.26
C LEU A 66 -7.89 -4.70 3.09
N LYS A 67 -8.98 -4.11 3.57
CA LYS A 67 -10.32 -4.65 3.30
C LYS A 67 -10.66 -4.60 1.81
N GLU A 68 -10.33 -3.51 1.13
CA GLU A 68 -10.52 -3.39 -0.32
C GLU A 68 -9.68 -4.43 -1.08
N CYS A 69 -8.41 -4.60 -0.70
CA CYS A 69 -7.59 -5.67 -1.27
C CYS A 69 -8.24 -7.04 -1.10
N ARG A 70 -8.77 -7.32 0.08
CA ARG A 70 -9.45 -8.58 0.33
C ARG A 70 -10.74 -8.71 -0.47
N ARG A 71 -11.49 -7.62 -0.64
CA ARG A 71 -12.75 -7.62 -1.40
C ARG A 71 -12.51 -8.02 -2.86
N VAL A 72 -11.51 -7.39 -3.50
CA VAL A 72 -11.23 -7.64 -4.93
C VAL A 72 -10.49 -8.93 -5.18
N CYS A 73 -9.75 -9.44 -4.18
CA CYS A 73 -8.99 -10.68 -4.29
C CYS A 73 -9.92 -11.89 -4.21
N LYS A 74 -9.69 -12.87 -5.07
CA LYS A 74 -10.44 -14.14 -5.02
C LYS A 74 -10.18 -14.88 -3.70
N PRO A 75 -11.08 -15.77 -3.26
CA PRO A 75 -10.90 -16.53 -2.00
C PRO A 75 -9.56 -17.28 -1.91
N ASN A 76 -9.06 -17.81 -3.02
CA ASN A 76 -7.78 -18.51 -3.12
C ASN A 76 -6.63 -17.61 -3.55
N GLY A 77 -6.88 -16.32 -3.69
CA GLY A 77 -5.87 -15.35 -4.11
C GLY A 77 -4.97 -14.90 -2.98
N ASN A 78 -3.91 -14.20 -3.34
CA ASN A 78 -2.92 -13.72 -2.39
C ASN A 78 -2.73 -12.21 -2.47
N VAL A 79 -2.50 -11.59 -1.32
CA VAL A 79 -2.01 -10.21 -1.22
C VAL A 79 -0.57 -10.28 -0.74
N ILE A 80 0.35 -9.84 -1.59
CA ILE A 80 1.79 -9.88 -1.34
C ILE A 80 2.28 -8.46 -1.13
N MET A 81 2.86 -8.20 0.03
CA MET A 81 3.35 -6.88 0.39
C MET A 81 4.87 -6.88 0.48
N VAL A 82 5.48 -5.93 -0.22
CA VAL A 82 6.91 -5.64 -0.13
C VAL A 82 7.07 -4.20 0.33
N GLU A 83 7.52 -4.02 1.57
CA GLU A 83 7.67 -2.73 2.21
C GLU A 83 8.98 -2.63 3.00
N HIS A 84 9.50 -1.43 3.12
CA HIS A 84 10.56 -1.15 4.07
C HIS A 84 9.99 -1.05 5.48
N LEU A 85 10.64 -1.72 6.41
CA LEU A 85 10.22 -1.71 7.81
C LEU A 85 11.04 -0.70 8.62
N ARG A 86 10.45 -0.19 9.69
CA ARG A 86 11.16 0.60 10.69
C ARG A 86 11.89 -0.37 11.63
N ASP A 87 13.07 -0.79 11.24
CA ASP A 87 13.95 -1.69 11.97
C ASP A 87 15.39 -1.18 11.91
N PHE A 88 16.29 -1.84 12.64
CA PHE A 88 17.68 -1.40 12.73
C PHE A 88 18.42 -1.46 11.38
N PRO A 89 18.30 -2.50 10.55
CA PRO A 89 18.92 -2.49 9.23
C PRO A 89 18.50 -1.30 8.36
N ASN A 90 17.22 -0.93 8.37
CA ASN A 90 16.74 0.23 7.64
C ASN A 90 17.19 1.56 8.27
N PHE A 91 17.35 1.61 9.58
CA PHE A 91 17.95 2.77 10.25
C PHE A 91 19.38 2.99 9.78
N VAL A 92 20.20 1.95 9.68
CA VAL A 92 21.56 2.02 9.17
C VAL A 92 21.60 2.47 7.72
N ALA A 93 20.69 1.95 6.89
CA ALA A 93 20.66 2.25 5.46
C ALA A 93 20.12 3.64 5.14
N PHE A 94 19.08 4.09 5.84
CA PHE A 94 18.33 5.31 5.51
C PHE A 94 18.47 6.43 6.54
N THR A 95 19.16 6.19 7.66
CA THR A 95 19.35 7.16 8.76
C THR A 95 18.01 7.76 9.24
N ILE A 96 17.88 9.09 9.26
CA ILE A 96 16.63 9.76 9.68
C ILE A 96 15.43 9.36 8.81
N GLY A 97 15.64 9.03 7.54
CA GLY A 97 14.58 8.60 6.63
C GLY A 97 13.83 7.35 7.06
N PHE A 98 14.43 6.51 7.95
CA PHE A 98 13.75 5.31 8.44
C PHE A 98 12.47 5.61 9.22
N THR A 99 12.33 6.81 9.78
CA THR A 99 11.13 7.23 10.51
C THR A 99 9.88 7.30 9.63
N HIS A 100 10.08 7.38 8.31
CA HIS A 100 9.00 7.32 7.34
C HIS A 100 8.37 5.93 7.24
N PHE A 101 9.11 4.89 7.61
CA PHE A 101 8.65 3.51 7.54
C PHE A 101 7.87 3.11 8.80
N PHE A 102 6.97 2.17 8.64
CA PHE A 102 6.23 1.59 9.77
C PHE A 102 6.92 0.34 10.29
N SER A 103 6.77 0.07 11.57
CA SER A 103 7.29 -1.15 12.19
C SER A 103 6.49 -2.38 11.72
N LYS A 104 7.12 -3.55 11.83
CA LYS A 104 6.45 -4.82 11.57
C LYS A 104 5.19 -5.00 12.45
N ALA A 105 5.26 -4.55 13.71
CA ALA A 105 4.13 -4.61 14.63
C ALA A 105 2.94 -3.75 14.14
N THR A 106 3.21 -2.58 13.57
CA THR A 106 2.17 -1.71 12.99
C THR A 106 1.46 -2.41 11.84
N TRP A 107 2.20 -3.02 10.94
CA TRP A 107 1.63 -3.76 9.81
C TRP A 107 0.85 -4.99 10.26
N LYS A 108 1.42 -5.76 11.19
CA LYS A 108 0.74 -6.92 11.76
C LYS A 108 -0.59 -6.52 12.37
N LYS A 109 -0.61 -5.44 13.17
CA LYS A 109 -1.85 -4.92 13.76
C LYS A 109 -2.87 -4.51 12.69
N ALA A 110 -2.43 -3.83 11.63
CA ALA A 110 -3.32 -3.43 10.54
C ALA A 110 -3.96 -4.64 9.85
N PHE A 111 -3.19 -5.70 9.59
CA PHE A 111 -3.70 -6.94 9.03
C PHE A 111 -4.68 -7.64 9.96
N GLU A 112 -4.37 -7.72 11.26
CA GLU A 112 -5.25 -8.32 12.25
C GLU A 112 -6.56 -7.55 12.39
N ASP A 113 -6.51 -6.23 12.45
CA ASP A 113 -7.69 -5.37 12.51
C ASP A 113 -8.56 -5.51 11.25
N ALA A 114 -7.95 -5.58 10.08
CA ALA A 114 -8.66 -5.81 8.82
C ALA A 114 -9.33 -7.18 8.79
N LYS A 115 -8.63 -8.21 9.25
CA LYS A 115 -9.14 -9.59 9.32
C LYS A 115 -10.31 -9.73 10.30
N ALA A 116 -10.21 -9.12 11.47
CA ALA A 116 -11.24 -9.18 12.51
C ALA A 116 -12.55 -8.49 12.10
N LYS A 117 -12.47 -7.49 11.21
CA LYS A 117 -13.65 -6.72 10.76
C LYS A 117 -14.27 -7.24 9.47
N ILE A 118 -13.75 -8.30 8.90
CA ILE A 118 -14.23 -8.90 7.64
C ILE A 118 -14.61 -10.35 7.90
N PRO A 119 -15.80 -10.80 7.48
CA PRO A 119 -16.13 -12.24 7.52
C PRO A 119 -15.08 -13.03 6.74
N SER A 120 -14.74 -14.21 7.25
CA SER A 120 -13.81 -15.09 6.54
C SER A 120 -14.40 -15.47 5.18
N LYS A 121 -13.57 -15.44 4.16
CA LYS A 121 -13.96 -15.94 2.84
C LYS A 121 -13.95 -17.46 2.87
N GLN A 122 -14.99 -18.02 2.34
CA GLN A 122 -15.11 -19.46 2.14
C GLN A 122 -14.87 -19.81 0.68
#